data_b3f5f68f7848b41766e49bdc79d5e3e9
#
_entry.id   b3f5f68f7848b41766e49bdc79d5e3e9
#
_cell.length_a   1.000
_cell.length_b   1.000
_cell.length_c   1.000
_cell.angle_alpha   90.00
_cell.angle_beta   90.00
_cell.angle_gamma   90.00
#
_symmetry.space_group_name_H-M   'P 1'
#
loop_
_entity.id
_entity.type
_entity.pdbx_description
1 polymer ?
#
loop_
_entity_poly.entity_id
_entity_poly.type
_entity_poly.pdbx_seq_one_letter_code
_entity_poly.pdbx_strand_id
1 'polypeptide(L)'
;QSSSKTGLKSSDQDDILQLYTSGTTGHPKGVQLTNRNFAAANESINGIVPFEEGTTNLVCMPGYHVAGTNWGIWGYIFGCRNIIIADIDPGLILELIEQEKIRSTLFVPAVILFLISHPNAETTDFSSLNFVLYGASPIADDTIIKAKEIMQCDLYQVYGLTETTGAITIMMPEDHDPERGKLRSCGKALKGVELKVVDEDGNNLKTGEIGEV
;
A
#
# COMPACT_ATOMS: atom_id res chain seq x y z
N GLN A 1 -3.34 13.15 32.10
CA GLN A 1 -2.17 12.98 31.21
C GLN A 1 -1.42 14.30 31.16
N SER A 2 -0.14 14.28 31.54
CA SER A 2 0.72 15.45 31.53
C SER A 2 1.05 15.85 30.09
N SER A 3 0.56 16.99 29.64
CA SER A 3 0.88 17.59 28.35
C SER A 3 2.15 18.44 28.44
N SER A 4 3.22 17.92 29.04
CA SER A 4 4.50 18.63 29.02
C SER A 4 5.03 18.65 27.60
N LYS A 5 5.00 19.81 26.95
CA LYS A 5 5.69 20.02 25.68
C LYS A 5 7.17 19.71 25.90
N THR A 6 7.72 18.78 25.13
CA THR A 6 9.12 18.32 25.25
C THR A 6 10.13 19.42 24.96
N GLY A 7 9.71 20.57 24.42
CA GLY A 7 10.60 21.65 23.99
C GLY A 7 11.43 21.33 22.73
N LEU A 8 11.35 20.10 22.23
CA LEU A 8 12.00 19.69 20.99
C LEU A 8 11.28 20.32 19.79
N LYS A 9 12.07 20.92 18.90
CA LYS A 9 11.58 21.41 17.61
C LYS A 9 11.90 20.37 16.57
N SER A 10 10.88 19.94 15.82
CA SER A 10 11.03 19.06 14.66
C SER A 10 11.21 19.91 13.40
N SER A 11 12.06 19.45 12.50
CA SER A 11 12.29 20.02 11.17
C SER A 11 11.78 19.08 10.10
N ASP A 12 11.39 19.62 8.94
CA ASP A 12 11.02 18.82 7.77
C ASP A 12 12.15 17.91 7.28
N GLN A 13 13.39 18.27 7.59
CA GLN A 13 14.59 17.52 7.19
C GLN A 13 15.04 16.50 8.23
N ASP A 14 14.38 16.41 9.38
CA ASP A 14 14.73 15.41 10.38
C ASP A 14 14.37 14.01 9.87
N ASP A 15 15.35 13.08 9.96
CA ASP A 15 15.13 11.67 9.67
C ASP A 15 14.24 11.07 10.76
N ILE A 16 13.13 10.47 10.36
CA ILE A 16 12.18 9.86 11.29
C ILE A 16 12.12 8.34 11.17
N LEU A 17 12.61 7.80 10.07
CA LEU A 17 12.64 6.37 9.81
C LEU A 17 13.83 6.00 8.95
N GLN A 18 14.49 4.88 9.29
CA GLN A 18 15.48 4.25 8.44
C GLN A 18 15.06 2.80 8.17
N LEU A 19 14.94 2.44 6.90
CA LEU A 19 14.63 1.10 6.46
C LEU A 19 15.77 0.56 5.59
N TYR A 20 16.07 -0.72 5.74
CA TYR A 20 17.12 -1.36 4.95
C TYR A 20 16.54 -2.07 3.74
N THR A 21 17.16 -1.85 2.56
CA THR A 21 16.90 -2.58 1.32
C THR A 21 18.08 -3.50 1.01
N SER A 22 17.81 -4.60 0.30
CA SER A 22 18.84 -5.62 -0.01
C SER A 22 20.00 -5.08 -0.87
N GLY A 23 19.78 -3.97 -1.57
CA GLY A 23 20.78 -3.34 -2.44
C GLY A 23 21.20 -4.23 -3.62
N THR A 24 21.35 -3.66 -4.80
CA THR A 24 21.83 -4.35 -6.01
C THR A 24 23.32 -4.71 -5.93
N THR A 25 24.08 -4.11 -5.01
CA THR A 25 25.53 -4.28 -4.83
C THR A 25 25.90 -5.31 -3.77
N GLY A 26 24.95 -6.06 -3.22
CA GLY A 26 25.17 -7.12 -2.22
C GLY A 26 25.28 -6.63 -0.77
N HIS A 27 25.39 -5.33 -0.52
CA HIS A 27 25.33 -4.77 0.83
C HIS A 27 23.99 -4.09 1.08
N PRO A 28 23.35 -4.32 2.25
CA PRO A 28 22.12 -3.61 2.62
C PRO A 28 22.34 -2.10 2.63
N LYS A 29 21.37 -1.36 2.06
CA LYS A 29 21.38 0.10 2.06
C LYS A 29 20.33 0.62 3.04
N GLY A 30 20.73 1.51 3.96
CA GLY A 30 19.82 2.18 4.88
C GLY A 30 19.17 3.38 4.18
N VAL A 31 17.91 3.28 3.86
CA VAL A 31 17.12 4.39 3.28
C VAL A 31 16.64 5.26 4.43
N GLN A 32 17.08 6.51 4.45
CA GLN A 32 16.66 7.51 5.44
C GLN A 32 15.46 8.28 4.90
N LEU A 33 14.38 8.28 5.68
CA LEU A 33 13.12 8.93 5.33
C LEU A 33 12.84 10.08 6.32
N THR A 34 12.64 11.27 5.79
CA THR A 34 12.44 12.49 6.58
C THR A 34 10.96 12.78 6.85
N ASN A 35 10.69 13.72 7.76
CA ASN A 35 9.35 14.26 7.98
C ASN A 35 8.72 14.77 6.67
N ARG A 36 9.50 15.44 5.82
CA ARG A 36 9.02 15.93 4.52
C ARG A 36 8.63 14.82 3.58
N ASN A 37 9.35 13.70 3.55
CA ASN A 37 9.01 12.55 2.71
C ASN A 37 7.63 11.98 3.10
N PHE A 38 7.39 11.78 4.40
CA PHE A 38 6.10 11.30 4.88
C PHE A 38 4.97 12.29 4.63
N ALA A 39 5.21 13.58 4.84
CA ALA A 39 4.20 14.61 4.56
C ALA A 39 3.81 14.61 3.06
N ALA A 40 4.79 14.51 2.15
CA ALA A 40 4.53 14.45 0.71
C ALA A 40 3.78 13.15 0.32
N ALA A 41 4.18 12.00 0.86
CA ALA A 41 3.49 10.72 0.62
C ALA A 41 2.03 10.76 1.10
N ASN A 42 1.77 11.35 2.27
CA ASN A 42 0.41 11.54 2.78
C ASN A 42 -0.43 12.47 1.89
N GLU A 43 0.16 13.57 1.42
CA GLU A 43 -0.54 14.50 0.53
C GLU A 43 -0.87 13.86 -0.82
N SER A 44 0.01 12.99 -1.33
CA SER A 44 -0.17 12.36 -2.64
C SER A 44 -1.36 11.40 -2.70
N ILE A 45 -1.73 10.76 -1.58
CA ILE A 45 -2.87 9.82 -1.50
C ILE A 45 -4.13 10.46 -0.94
N ASN A 46 -4.02 11.64 -0.34
CA ASN A 46 -5.16 12.31 0.31
C ASN A 46 -6.26 12.63 -0.71
N GLY A 47 -7.48 12.19 -0.41
CA GLY A 47 -8.64 12.33 -1.29
C GLY A 47 -8.70 11.34 -2.46
N ILE A 48 -7.72 10.42 -2.58
CA ILE A 48 -7.71 9.33 -3.57
C ILE A 48 -8.13 8.02 -2.93
N VAL A 49 -7.49 7.64 -1.82
CA VAL A 49 -7.84 6.43 -1.06
C VAL A 49 -8.90 6.80 -0.02
N PRO A 50 -10.06 6.08 0.02
CA PRO A 50 -11.22 6.51 0.79
C PRO A 50 -11.16 6.08 2.26
N PHE A 51 -10.14 6.55 3.00
CA PHE A 51 -10.12 6.40 4.46
C PHE A 51 -11.26 7.20 5.10
N GLU A 52 -11.85 6.62 6.13
CA GLU A 52 -12.92 7.24 6.92
C GLU A 52 -12.55 7.25 8.40
N GLU A 53 -12.65 8.41 9.05
CA GLU A 53 -12.36 8.56 10.49
C GLU A 53 -13.25 7.63 11.33
N GLY A 54 -12.67 7.03 12.37
CA GLY A 54 -13.36 6.12 13.29
C GLY A 54 -13.55 4.69 12.76
N THR A 55 -13.18 4.41 11.52
CA THR A 55 -13.26 3.06 10.97
C THR A 55 -12.07 2.19 11.38
N THR A 56 -12.17 0.88 11.16
CA THR A 56 -11.12 -0.06 11.52
C THR A 56 -10.21 -0.37 10.33
N ASN A 57 -8.90 -0.18 10.53
CA ASN A 57 -7.85 -0.47 9.56
C ASN A 57 -7.00 -1.66 10.03
N LEU A 58 -6.78 -2.67 9.18
CA LEU A 58 -5.92 -3.80 9.50
C LEU A 58 -4.50 -3.56 8.98
N VAL A 59 -3.52 -3.67 9.87
CA VAL A 59 -2.08 -3.57 9.59
C VAL A 59 -1.45 -4.93 9.81
N CYS A 60 -1.31 -5.71 8.75
CA CYS A 60 -0.72 -7.05 8.76
C CYS A 60 0.62 -7.12 8.02
N MET A 61 0.99 -6.08 7.27
CA MET A 61 2.30 -6.03 6.64
C MET A 61 3.37 -5.65 7.67
N PRO A 62 4.58 -6.27 7.59
CA PRO A 62 5.63 -6.04 8.56
C PRO A 62 6.06 -4.58 8.68
N GLY A 63 6.21 -4.09 9.93
CA GLY A 63 6.62 -2.72 10.21
C GLY A 63 8.08 -2.39 9.84
N TYR A 64 8.89 -3.39 9.48
CA TYR A 64 10.24 -3.18 8.94
C TYR A 64 10.28 -2.98 7.42
N HIS A 65 9.11 -2.98 6.76
CA HIS A 65 8.92 -2.59 5.35
C HIS A 65 8.08 -1.32 5.25
N VAL A 66 8.41 -0.49 4.25
CA VAL A 66 7.70 0.77 4.01
C VAL A 66 6.19 0.60 3.85
N ALA A 67 5.75 -0.51 3.26
CA ALA A 67 4.33 -0.80 3.09
C ALA A 67 3.59 -0.91 4.44
N GLY A 68 4.12 -1.70 5.38
CA GLY A 68 3.51 -1.85 6.71
C GLY A 68 3.58 -0.58 7.54
N THR A 69 4.74 0.10 7.52
CA THR A 69 4.92 1.36 8.26
C THR A 69 3.98 2.45 7.74
N ASN A 70 3.96 2.70 6.42
CA ASN A 70 3.09 3.73 5.85
C ASN A 70 1.62 3.42 6.07
N TRP A 71 1.21 2.16 5.90
CA TRP A 71 -0.17 1.78 6.07
C TRP A 71 -0.67 2.05 7.50
N GLY A 72 0.13 1.72 8.51
CA GLY A 72 -0.18 2.03 9.90
C GLY A 72 -0.21 3.54 10.18
N ILE A 73 0.74 4.30 9.61
CA ILE A 73 0.80 5.76 9.74
C ILE A 73 -0.41 6.41 9.06
N TRP A 74 -0.79 5.97 7.87
CA TRP A 74 -1.97 6.48 7.16
C TRP A 74 -3.25 6.22 7.96
N GLY A 75 -3.47 4.99 8.44
CA GLY A 75 -4.60 4.71 9.32
C GLY A 75 -4.66 5.63 10.53
N TYR A 76 -3.50 5.93 11.15
CA TYR A 76 -3.41 6.87 12.27
C TYR A 76 -3.74 8.32 11.85
N ILE A 77 -3.16 8.81 10.74
CA ILE A 77 -3.37 10.19 10.26
C ILE A 77 -4.83 10.43 9.86
N PHE A 78 -5.45 9.43 9.22
CA PHE A 78 -6.86 9.51 8.81
C PHE A 78 -7.85 9.15 9.93
N GLY A 79 -7.38 9.00 11.17
CA GLY A 79 -8.24 8.79 12.35
C GLY A 79 -8.85 7.41 12.45
N CYS A 80 -8.28 6.40 11.81
CA CYS A 80 -8.74 5.02 11.91
C CYS A 80 -8.26 4.34 13.20
N ARG A 81 -8.99 3.33 13.65
CA ARG A 81 -8.54 2.37 14.65
C ARG A 81 -7.66 1.33 13.95
N ASN A 82 -6.35 1.34 14.20
CA ASN A 82 -5.45 0.32 13.66
C ASN A 82 -5.49 -0.96 14.51
N ILE A 83 -5.78 -2.10 13.87
CA ILE A 83 -5.54 -3.44 14.39
C ILE A 83 -4.23 -3.92 13.77
N ILE A 84 -3.25 -4.25 14.61
CA ILE A 84 -1.91 -4.66 14.19
C ILE A 84 -1.71 -6.12 14.57
N ILE A 85 -1.33 -6.94 13.58
CA ILE A 85 -0.95 -8.34 13.81
C ILE A 85 0.52 -8.55 13.46
N ALA A 86 1.18 -9.42 14.23
CA ALA A 86 2.62 -9.64 14.08
C ALA A 86 2.94 -10.58 12.91
N ASP A 87 2.10 -11.58 12.70
CA ASP A 87 2.31 -12.63 11.72
C ASP A 87 1.18 -12.65 10.69
N ILE A 88 1.52 -13.00 9.45
CA ILE A 88 0.54 -13.16 8.37
C ILE A 88 -0.07 -14.55 8.48
N ASP A 89 -1.24 -14.62 9.10
CA ASP A 89 -2.08 -15.81 9.20
C ASP A 89 -3.38 -15.56 8.42
N PRO A 90 -3.62 -16.24 7.28
CA PRO A 90 -4.82 -16.03 6.48
C PRO A 90 -6.12 -16.32 7.24
N GLY A 91 -6.14 -17.34 8.11
CA GLY A 91 -7.31 -17.66 8.90
C GLY A 91 -7.65 -16.56 9.90
N LEU A 92 -6.64 -16.05 10.63
CA LEU A 92 -6.79 -14.93 11.54
C LEU A 92 -7.21 -13.65 10.83
N ILE A 93 -6.64 -13.38 9.64
CA ILE A 93 -7.01 -12.19 8.86
C ILE A 93 -8.49 -12.24 8.47
N LEU A 94 -8.99 -13.38 7.97
CA LEU A 94 -10.40 -13.55 7.61
C LEU A 94 -11.31 -13.39 8.84
N GLU A 95 -10.93 -13.98 9.96
CA GLU A 95 -11.65 -13.84 11.23
C GLU A 95 -11.72 -12.37 11.68
N LEU A 96 -10.61 -11.64 11.65
CA LEU A 96 -10.56 -10.23 12.02
C LEU A 96 -11.38 -9.34 11.07
N ILE A 97 -11.39 -9.62 9.76
CA ILE A 97 -12.22 -8.89 8.79
C ILE A 97 -13.68 -8.93 9.23
N GLU A 98 -14.16 -10.11 9.59
CA GLU A 98 -15.54 -10.32 10.00
C GLU A 98 -15.83 -9.76 11.41
N GLN A 99 -15.03 -10.13 12.41
CA GLN A 99 -15.30 -9.81 13.81
C GLN A 99 -15.06 -8.33 14.16
N GLU A 100 -13.98 -7.77 13.67
CA GLU A 100 -13.58 -6.39 13.96
C GLU A 100 -14.12 -5.38 12.94
N LYS A 101 -14.91 -5.89 11.96
CA LYS A 101 -15.48 -5.07 10.88
C LYS A 101 -14.43 -4.20 10.20
N ILE A 102 -13.37 -4.87 9.73
CA ILE A 102 -12.28 -4.19 9.02
C ILE A 102 -12.84 -3.47 7.80
N ARG A 103 -12.52 -2.17 7.72
CA ARG A 103 -12.95 -1.30 6.62
C ARG A 103 -11.90 -1.20 5.53
N SER A 104 -10.63 -1.28 5.92
CA SER A 104 -9.49 -1.10 5.01
C SER A 104 -8.31 -1.95 5.40
N THR A 105 -7.52 -2.37 4.41
CA THR A 105 -6.26 -3.08 4.63
C THR A 105 -5.31 -2.91 3.45
N LEU A 106 -4.02 -3.20 3.68
CA LEU A 106 -3.02 -3.33 2.62
C LEU A 106 -2.47 -4.75 2.60
N PHE A 107 -2.44 -5.36 1.41
CA PHE A 107 -1.87 -6.68 1.20
C PHE A 107 -0.80 -6.68 0.09
N VAL A 108 0.14 -7.60 0.17
CA VAL A 108 0.93 -8.00 -1.00
C VAL A 108 0.19 -9.09 -1.77
N PRO A 109 0.43 -9.25 -3.10
CA PRO A 109 -0.26 -10.25 -3.92
C PRO A 109 -0.29 -11.67 -3.36
N ALA A 110 0.79 -12.12 -2.73
CA ALA A 110 0.85 -13.45 -2.10
C ALA A 110 -0.17 -13.61 -0.96
N VAL A 111 -0.39 -12.56 -0.17
CA VAL A 111 -1.39 -12.57 0.91
C VAL A 111 -2.80 -12.64 0.33
N ILE A 112 -3.09 -11.88 -0.73
CA ILE A 112 -4.38 -11.96 -1.43
C ILE A 112 -4.62 -13.40 -1.90
N LEU A 113 -3.62 -14.01 -2.55
CA LEU A 113 -3.71 -15.39 -3.04
C LEU A 113 -3.98 -16.39 -1.90
N PHE A 114 -3.31 -16.24 -0.75
CA PHE A 114 -3.53 -17.09 0.41
C PHE A 114 -4.94 -16.93 0.99
N LEU A 115 -5.43 -15.68 1.07
CA LEU A 115 -6.78 -15.39 1.58
C LEU A 115 -7.86 -16.00 0.69
N ILE A 116 -7.82 -15.77 -0.63
CA ILE A 116 -8.84 -16.28 -1.56
C ILE A 116 -8.76 -17.81 -1.78
N SER A 117 -7.66 -18.43 -1.38
CA SER A 117 -7.47 -19.89 -1.43
C SER A 117 -7.80 -20.57 -0.10
N HIS A 118 -8.04 -19.80 0.97
CA HIS A 118 -8.35 -20.35 2.28
C HIS A 118 -9.75 -20.98 2.30
N PRO A 119 -9.96 -22.14 2.97
CA PRO A 119 -11.28 -22.80 3.02
C PRO A 119 -12.43 -21.90 3.49
N ASN A 120 -12.14 -20.94 4.37
CA ASN A 120 -13.15 -20.04 4.92
C ASN A 120 -13.38 -18.79 4.05
N ALA A 121 -12.66 -18.60 2.95
CA ALA A 121 -12.77 -17.40 2.13
C ALA A 121 -14.18 -17.12 1.63
N GLU A 122 -14.86 -18.19 1.16
CA GLU A 122 -16.22 -18.08 0.59
C GLU A 122 -17.31 -17.89 1.66
N THR A 123 -17.00 -18.15 2.93
CA THR A 123 -17.95 -18.04 4.05
C THR A 123 -17.72 -16.83 4.93
N THR A 124 -16.60 -16.13 4.76
CA THR A 124 -16.26 -14.91 5.51
C THR A 124 -17.15 -13.75 5.08
N ASP A 125 -17.69 -13.01 6.06
CA ASP A 125 -18.44 -11.77 5.81
C ASP A 125 -17.50 -10.61 5.51
N PHE A 126 -17.33 -10.28 4.23
CA PHE A 126 -16.56 -9.13 3.76
C PHE A 126 -17.36 -7.82 3.66
N SER A 127 -18.61 -7.79 4.09
CA SER A 127 -19.50 -6.62 3.89
C SER A 127 -18.99 -5.32 4.51
N SER A 128 -18.13 -5.39 5.51
CA SER A 128 -17.48 -4.23 6.12
C SER A 128 -16.27 -3.73 5.33
N LEU A 129 -15.62 -4.60 4.53
CA LEU A 129 -14.40 -4.27 3.81
C LEU A 129 -14.71 -3.37 2.62
N ASN A 130 -14.33 -2.09 2.72
CA ASN A 130 -14.58 -1.11 1.68
C ASN A 130 -13.54 -1.18 0.58
N PHE A 131 -12.26 -1.26 0.97
CA PHE A 131 -11.19 -1.34 0.00
C PHE A 131 -9.96 -2.10 0.51
N VAL A 132 -9.24 -2.65 -0.45
CA VAL A 132 -7.91 -3.24 -0.27
C VAL A 132 -6.91 -2.49 -1.14
N LEU A 133 -5.88 -1.94 -0.51
CA LEU A 133 -4.70 -1.48 -1.24
C LEU A 133 -3.76 -2.67 -1.44
N TYR A 134 -3.16 -2.81 -2.62
CA TYR A 134 -2.17 -3.87 -2.83
C TYR A 134 -1.02 -3.42 -3.74
N GLY A 135 0.13 -4.08 -3.63
CA GLY A 135 1.29 -3.76 -4.44
C GLY A 135 2.55 -4.48 -4.01
N ALA A 136 3.70 -3.89 -4.27
CA ALA A 136 5.05 -4.38 -3.99
C ALA A 136 5.52 -5.56 -4.87
N SER A 137 4.63 -6.23 -5.60
CA SER A 137 5.00 -7.26 -6.58
C SER A 137 3.92 -7.41 -7.65
N PRO A 138 4.23 -8.01 -8.81
CA PRO A 138 3.23 -8.36 -9.81
C PRO A 138 2.18 -9.33 -9.26
N ILE A 139 0.97 -9.25 -9.79
CA ILE A 139 -0.16 -10.13 -9.47
C ILE A 139 -0.71 -10.73 -10.75
N ALA A 140 -1.20 -11.97 -10.69
CA ALA A 140 -1.85 -12.62 -11.82
C ALA A 140 -3.28 -12.09 -12.01
N ASP A 141 -3.71 -11.93 -13.25
CA ASP A 141 -5.03 -11.43 -13.62
C ASP A 141 -6.14 -12.25 -12.95
N ASP A 142 -6.04 -13.59 -12.97
CA ASP A 142 -7.01 -14.50 -12.34
C ASP A 142 -7.11 -14.29 -10.81
N THR A 143 -6.00 -13.93 -10.16
CA THR A 143 -5.99 -13.63 -8.72
C THR A 143 -6.78 -12.36 -8.42
N ILE A 144 -6.64 -11.33 -9.26
CA ILE A 144 -7.40 -10.07 -9.13
C ILE A 144 -8.88 -10.33 -9.31
N ILE A 145 -9.25 -11.06 -10.38
CA ILE A 145 -10.64 -11.36 -10.71
C ILE A 145 -11.29 -12.13 -9.54
N LYS A 146 -10.64 -13.20 -9.08
CA LYS A 146 -11.15 -14.00 -7.97
C LYS A 146 -11.22 -13.22 -6.66
N ALA A 147 -10.24 -12.34 -6.37
CA ALA A 147 -10.28 -11.49 -5.19
C ALA A 147 -11.48 -10.54 -5.22
N LYS A 148 -11.79 -9.92 -6.36
CA LYS A 148 -12.98 -9.08 -6.52
C LYS A 148 -14.29 -9.85 -6.32
N GLU A 149 -14.37 -11.07 -6.84
CA GLU A 149 -15.55 -11.94 -6.68
C GLU A 149 -15.80 -12.30 -5.22
N ILE A 150 -14.75 -12.68 -4.46
CA ILE A 150 -14.85 -13.12 -3.08
C ILE A 150 -14.99 -11.94 -2.11
N MET A 151 -14.11 -10.96 -2.20
CA MET A 151 -14.04 -9.85 -1.23
C MET A 151 -15.09 -8.76 -1.49
N GLN A 152 -15.59 -8.64 -2.70
CA GLN A 152 -16.61 -7.66 -3.15
C GLN A 152 -16.33 -6.22 -2.70
N CYS A 153 -15.06 -5.84 -2.69
CA CYS A 153 -14.57 -4.52 -2.29
C CYS A 153 -13.78 -3.84 -3.40
N ASP A 154 -13.49 -2.56 -3.23
CA ASP A 154 -12.64 -1.83 -4.14
C ASP A 154 -11.17 -2.25 -4.01
N LEU A 155 -10.53 -2.52 -5.13
CA LEU A 155 -9.09 -2.80 -5.19
C LEU A 155 -8.35 -1.58 -5.73
N TYR A 156 -7.28 -1.19 -5.02
CA TYR A 156 -6.34 -0.15 -5.45
C TYR A 156 -4.96 -0.78 -5.56
N GLN A 157 -4.35 -0.74 -6.75
CA GLN A 157 -2.99 -1.22 -6.89
C GLN A 157 -2.01 -0.04 -6.81
N VAL A 158 -0.91 -0.22 -6.09
CA VAL A 158 0.15 0.78 -6.00
C VAL A 158 1.50 0.20 -6.40
N TYR A 159 2.33 1.05 -7.00
CA TYR A 159 3.74 0.77 -7.23
C TYR A 159 4.57 1.87 -6.56
N GLY A 160 5.70 1.46 -6.00
CA GLY A 160 6.65 2.34 -5.36
C GLY A 160 7.80 1.56 -4.72
N LEU A 161 8.72 2.29 -4.11
CA LEU A 161 9.95 1.78 -3.51
C LEU A 161 10.10 2.30 -2.08
N THR A 162 11.01 1.72 -1.31
CA THR A 162 11.39 2.28 0.00
C THR A 162 11.96 3.68 -0.19
N GLU A 163 12.79 3.89 -1.22
CA GLU A 163 13.44 5.15 -1.57
C GLU A 163 12.45 6.25 -1.97
N THR A 164 11.23 5.88 -2.38
CA THR A 164 10.15 6.83 -2.71
C THR A 164 9.16 7.03 -1.56
N THR A 165 9.48 6.54 -0.38
CA THR A 165 8.57 6.54 0.80
C THR A 165 7.27 5.78 0.54
N GLY A 166 7.31 4.76 -0.31
CA GLY A 166 6.16 3.94 -0.70
C GLY A 166 5.61 4.29 -2.08
N ALA A 167 4.29 4.43 -2.17
CA ALA A 167 3.58 4.54 -3.44
C ALA A 167 3.90 5.82 -4.21
N ILE A 168 4.16 5.67 -5.52
CA ILE A 168 4.31 6.77 -6.49
C ILE A 168 3.30 6.68 -7.63
N THR A 169 2.69 5.51 -7.84
CA THR A 169 1.56 5.35 -8.77
C THR A 169 0.40 4.66 -8.09
N ILE A 170 -0.79 4.83 -8.66
CA ILE A 170 -1.99 4.15 -8.25
C ILE A 170 -2.85 3.75 -9.45
N MET A 171 -3.35 2.51 -9.44
CA MET A 171 -4.41 2.04 -10.32
C MET A 171 -5.73 2.04 -9.56
N MET A 172 -6.71 2.69 -10.12
CA MET A 172 -8.01 2.92 -9.49
C MET A 172 -8.93 1.68 -9.62
N PRO A 173 -9.97 1.54 -8.78
CA PRO A 173 -10.87 0.39 -8.79
C PRO A 173 -11.52 0.10 -10.14
N GLU A 174 -11.89 1.13 -10.90
CA GLU A 174 -12.48 0.99 -12.23
C GLU A 174 -11.53 0.38 -13.27
N ASP A 175 -10.22 0.52 -13.09
CA ASP A 175 -9.21 -0.05 -13.99
C ASP A 175 -8.92 -1.54 -13.71
N HIS A 176 -9.52 -2.10 -12.64
CA HIS A 176 -9.50 -3.53 -12.32
C HIS A 176 -10.59 -4.32 -13.07
N ASP A 177 -11.27 -3.71 -14.02
CA ASP A 177 -12.16 -4.39 -14.94
C ASP A 177 -11.33 -5.09 -16.03
N PRO A 178 -11.45 -6.43 -16.22
CA PRO A 178 -10.72 -7.16 -17.25
C PRO A 178 -10.95 -6.62 -18.67
N GLU A 179 -12.15 -6.11 -18.96
CA GLU A 179 -12.50 -5.58 -20.28
C GLU A 179 -11.70 -4.29 -20.63
N ARG A 180 -11.17 -3.61 -19.62
CA ARG A 180 -10.31 -2.43 -19.82
C ARG A 180 -8.87 -2.77 -20.21
N GLY A 181 -8.46 -4.03 -20.10
CA GLY A 181 -7.13 -4.51 -20.47
C GLY A 181 -5.98 -3.89 -19.66
N LYS A 182 -6.23 -3.47 -18.40
CA LYS A 182 -5.26 -2.74 -17.57
C LYS A 182 -4.77 -3.51 -16.35
N LEU A 183 -5.19 -4.76 -16.16
CA LEU A 183 -4.88 -5.53 -14.93
C LEU A 183 -3.37 -5.64 -14.63
N ARG A 184 -2.52 -5.49 -15.64
CA ARG A 184 -1.05 -5.49 -15.49
C ARG A 184 -0.42 -4.10 -15.39
N SER A 185 -1.23 -3.05 -15.32
CA SER A 185 -0.75 -1.68 -15.21
C SER A 185 -0.36 -1.38 -13.76
N CYS A 186 0.68 -0.56 -13.56
CA CYS A 186 0.99 0.04 -12.27
C CYS A 186 0.14 1.29 -11.98
N GLY A 187 -0.81 1.64 -12.85
CA GLY A 187 -1.64 2.82 -12.71
C GLY A 187 -0.98 4.10 -13.22
N LYS A 188 -1.36 5.22 -12.64
CA LYS A 188 -0.90 6.56 -13.00
C LYS A 188 -0.12 7.18 -11.85
N ALA A 189 0.75 8.15 -12.17
CA ALA A 189 1.46 8.94 -11.19
C ALA A 189 0.50 9.55 -10.16
N LEU A 190 0.85 9.46 -8.89
CA LEU A 190 0.16 10.15 -7.81
C LEU A 190 0.39 11.67 -7.89
N LYS A 191 -0.45 12.43 -7.18
CA LYS A 191 -0.31 13.89 -7.12
C LYS A 191 1.09 14.28 -6.63
N GLY A 192 1.73 15.19 -7.37
CA GLY A 192 3.08 15.67 -7.06
C GLY A 192 4.22 14.76 -7.50
N VAL A 193 3.92 13.68 -8.23
CA VAL A 193 4.90 12.74 -8.79
C VAL A 193 5.00 12.92 -10.30
N GLU A 194 6.21 13.01 -10.81
CA GLU A 194 6.52 12.99 -12.23
C GLU A 194 7.22 11.66 -12.57
N LEU A 195 6.74 10.98 -13.60
CA LEU A 195 7.31 9.72 -14.08
C LEU A 195 7.79 9.88 -15.51
N LYS A 196 8.90 9.24 -15.82
CA LYS A 196 9.38 9.08 -17.19
C LYS A 196 9.88 7.65 -17.40
N VAL A 197 9.78 7.17 -18.63
CA VAL A 197 10.41 5.93 -19.07
C VAL A 197 11.60 6.29 -19.92
N VAL A 198 12.76 5.73 -19.62
CA VAL A 198 14.03 6.07 -20.25
C VAL A 198 14.73 4.85 -20.82
N ASP A 199 15.58 5.07 -21.82
CA ASP A 199 16.54 4.09 -22.33
C ASP A 199 17.77 3.96 -21.41
N GLU A 200 18.73 3.11 -21.80
CA GLU A 200 19.98 2.88 -21.06
C GLU A 200 20.86 4.15 -20.94
N ASP A 201 20.69 5.11 -21.82
CA ASP A 201 21.40 6.40 -21.84
C ASP A 201 20.64 7.51 -21.06
N GLY A 202 19.46 7.20 -20.52
CA GLY A 202 18.61 8.14 -19.78
C GLY A 202 17.74 9.05 -20.65
N ASN A 203 17.63 8.80 -21.94
CA ASN A 203 16.76 9.56 -22.84
C ASN A 203 15.30 9.12 -22.70
N ASN A 204 14.37 10.06 -22.77
CA ASN A 204 12.94 9.77 -22.70
C ASN A 204 12.48 8.92 -23.88
N LEU A 205 11.80 7.82 -23.57
CA LEU A 205 11.16 6.96 -24.54
C LEU A 205 9.73 7.42 -24.88
N LYS A 206 9.25 7.01 -26.05
CA LYS A 206 7.87 7.28 -26.47
C LYS A 206 6.92 6.27 -25.86
N THR A 207 5.64 6.63 -25.80
CA THR A 207 4.58 5.71 -25.35
C THR A 207 4.59 4.41 -26.17
N GLY A 208 4.62 3.28 -25.48
CA GLY A 208 4.67 1.93 -26.06
C GLY A 208 6.08 1.35 -26.17
N GLU A 209 7.14 2.14 -25.95
CA GLU A 209 8.51 1.64 -25.86
C GLU A 209 8.82 1.13 -24.43
N ILE A 210 9.69 0.12 -24.33
CA ILE A 210 10.09 -0.52 -23.08
C ILE A 210 11.38 0.11 -22.59
N GLY A 211 11.40 0.51 -21.32
CA GLY A 211 12.58 1.11 -20.68
C GLY A 211 12.49 1.10 -19.16
N GLU A 212 13.40 1.81 -18.52
CA GLU A 212 13.46 1.99 -17.07
C GLU A 212 12.59 3.18 -16.64
N VAL A 213 11.96 3.06 -15.43
CA VAL A 213 11.10 4.10 -14.82
C VAL A 213 11.93 4.97 -13.87
#